data_a5b4361fb5f72468d225cf2556c298ba
#
_entry.id   a5b4361fb5f72468d225cf2556c298ba
#
_cell.length_a   1.000
_cell.length_b   1.000
_cell.length_c   1.000
_cell.angle_alpha   90.00
_cell.angle_beta   90.00
_cell.angle_gamma   90.00
#
_symmetry.space_group_name_H-M   'P 1'
#
loop_
_entity.id
_entity.type
_entity.pdbx_description
1 polymer ?
#
loop_
_entity_poly.entity_id
_entity_poly.type
_entity_poly.pdbx_seq_one_letter_code
_entity_poly.pdbx_strand_id
1 'polypeptide(L)'
;QYQEKTGYLQGKLDFDKMAKLYGERFDRMRAFYYWYETFNGTCELTSRALKYCNGMEAKGSEKDSLKMYNEFEDNSDAWDEALDKEVFSVLLQNYREHVDKQYLPSFYTTIDKKFKGNCKAYVDYLYKKSILMKKGAKIYFNKKGTEKDPGIQLGLSLQKYLADQKEALGTLSDSIALQEKYLCAARLRMEEDMPHYSDANMTMRLSYGRVGGFTMNG
;
A
#
# COMPACT_ATOMS: atom_id res chain seq x y z
N GLN A 1 -12.62 -33.36 10.28
CA GLN A 1 -13.16 -34.70 10.16
C GLN A 1 -12.45 -35.59 9.12
N TYR A 2 -12.38 -35.17 7.82
CA TYR A 2 -11.70 -35.95 6.78
C TYR A 2 -10.22 -36.14 7.08
N GLN A 3 -9.52 -35.07 7.41
CA GLN A 3 -8.09 -35.06 7.75
C GLN A 3 -7.81 -35.92 9.01
N GLU A 4 -8.66 -35.81 10.01
CA GLU A 4 -8.57 -36.63 11.23
C GLU A 4 -8.77 -38.12 10.96
N LYS A 5 -9.74 -38.46 10.07
CA LYS A 5 -10.05 -39.86 9.73
C LYS A 5 -8.99 -40.52 8.83
N THR A 6 -8.40 -39.76 7.90
CA THR A 6 -7.52 -40.33 6.88
C THR A 6 -6.03 -40.03 7.13
N GLY A 7 -5.71 -39.07 8.02
CA GLY A 7 -4.34 -38.56 8.21
C GLY A 7 -3.79 -37.78 7.01
N TYR A 8 -4.59 -37.58 5.93
CA TYR A 8 -4.14 -36.89 4.74
C TYR A 8 -3.89 -35.41 4.99
N LEU A 9 -2.72 -34.92 4.66
CA LEU A 9 -2.24 -33.55 4.93
C LEU A 9 -2.28 -33.12 6.41
N GLN A 10 -2.34 -34.09 7.34
CA GLN A 10 -2.28 -33.78 8.78
C GLN A 10 -0.98 -33.01 9.10
N GLY A 11 -1.13 -31.89 9.81
CA GLY A 11 -0.03 -30.97 10.11
C GLY A 11 0.43 -30.07 8.96
N LYS A 12 -0.12 -30.21 7.74
CA LYS A 12 0.16 -29.31 6.59
C LYS A 12 -0.97 -28.33 6.35
N LEU A 13 -2.21 -28.81 6.27
CA LEU A 13 -3.41 -27.97 6.18
C LEU A 13 -3.87 -27.59 7.59
N ASP A 14 -3.87 -26.30 7.86
CA ASP A 14 -4.23 -25.73 9.16
C ASP A 14 -5.17 -24.53 8.95
N PHE A 15 -6.44 -24.72 9.31
CA PHE A 15 -7.47 -23.71 9.15
C PHE A 15 -7.31 -22.52 10.10
N ASP A 16 -6.80 -22.74 11.31
CA ASP A 16 -6.54 -21.66 12.26
C ASP A 16 -5.38 -20.79 11.79
N LYS A 17 -4.34 -21.42 11.26
CA LYS A 17 -3.24 -20.72 10.61
C LYS A 17 -3.72 -19.93 9.38
N MET A 18 -4.56 -20.54 8.56
CA MET A 18 -5.14 -19.91 7.38
C MET A 18 -5.97 -18.67 7.77
N ALA A 19 -6.83 -18.80 8.76
CA ALA A 19 -7.63 -17.69 9.27
C ALA A 19 -6.76 -16.53 9.78
N LYS A 20 -5.67 -16.82 10.51
CA LYS A 20 -4.71 -15.81 10.96
C LYS A 20 -4.01 -15.10 9.81
N LEU A 21 -3.56 -15.84 8.79
CA LEU A 21 -2.91 -15.28 7.61
C LEU A 21 -3.84 -14.33 6.83
N TYR A 22 -5.11 -14.72 6.66
CA TYR A 22 -6.11 -13.86 6.01
C TYR A 22 -6.43 -12.63 6.86
N GLY A 23 -6.53 -12.77 8.18
CA GLY A 23 -6.73 -11.65 9.10
C GLY A 23 -5.59 -10.62 9.00
N GLU A 24 -4.33 -11.09 9.06
CA GLU A 24 -3.17 -10.22 8.91
C GLU A 24 -3.12 -9.55 7.53
N ARG A 25 -3.41 -10.30 6.46
CA ARG A 25 -3.50 -9.74 5.12
C ARG A 25 -4.56 -8.65 5.03
N PHE A 26 -5.72 -8.86 5.62
CA PHE A 26 -6.80 -7.88 5.64
C PHE A 26 -6.36 -6.58 6.32
N ASP A 27 -5.75 -6.67 7.49
CA ASP A 27 -5.30 -5.50 8.25
C ASP A 27 -4.20 -4.72 7.52
N ARG A 28 -3.23 -5.42 6.91
CA ARG A 28 -2.19 -4.79 6.09
C ARG A 28 -2.73 -4.14 4.83
N MET A 29 -3.67 -4.81 4.15
CA MET A 29 -4.33 -4.26 2.96
C MET A 29 -5.14 -3.01 3.32
N ARG A 30 -5.86 -3.02 4.44
CA ARG A 30 -6.57 -1.85 4.95
C ARG A 30 -5.59 -0.69 5.20
N ALA A 31 -4.49 -0.95 5.89
CA ALA A 31 -3.45 0.06 6.13
C ALA A 31 -2.85 0.59 4.82
N PHE A 32 -2.64 -0.27 3.83
CA PHE A 32 -2.16 0.11 2.51
C PHE A 32 -3.15 0.99 1.75
N TYR A 33 -4.46 0.69 1.78
CA TYR A 33 -5.47 1.53 1.14
C TYR A 33 -5.57 2.91 1.79
N TYR A 34 -5.52 3.00 3.12
CA TYR A 34 -5.43 4.29 3.81
C TYR A 34 -4.18 5.07 3.43
N TRP A 35 -3.03 4.37 3.28
CA TRP A 35 -1.80 4.98 2.80
C TRP A 35 -1.98 5.54 1.38
N TYR A 36 -2.57 4.75 0.49
CA TYR A 36 -2.78 5.13 -0.90
C TYR A 36 -3.65 6.39 -1.00
N GLU A 37 -4.78 6.41 -0.33
CA GLU A 37 -5.72 7.55 -0.33
C GLU A 37 -5.12 8.80 0.33
N THR A 38 -4.22 8.63 1.31
CA THR A 38 -3.63 9.76 2.02
C THR A 38 -2.44 10.37 1.29
N PHE A 39 -1.62 9.55 0.61
CA PHE A 39 -0.30 10.00 0.12
C PHE A 39 -0.11 9.92 -1.38
N ASN A 40 -0.92 9.16 -2.11
CA ASN A 40 -0.71 8.94 -3.54
C ASN A 40 -1.47 9.97 -4.38
N GLY A 41 -0.85 11.14 -4.58
CA GLY A 41 -1.40 12.19 -5.44
C GLY A 41 -2.48 13.05 -4.81
N THR A 42 -2.79 12.87 -3.53
CA THR A 42 -3.86 13.62 -2.84
C THR A 42 -3.41 15.01 -2.42
N CYS A 43 -2.14 15.16 -2.01
CA CYS A 43 -1.57 16.44 -1.59
C CYS A 43 -0.30 16.75 -2.39
N GLU A 44 -0.09 18.04 -2.69
CA GLU A 44 1.04 18.47 -3.51
C GLU A 44 2.39 18.14 -2.88
N LEU A 45 2.55 18.36 -1.57
CA LEU A 45 3.78 18.03 -0.87
C LEU A 45 4.15 16.55 -0.99
N THR A 46 3.19 15.65 -0.78
CA THR A 46 3.45 14.20 -0.85
C THR A 46 3.78 13.75 -2.27
N SER A 47 3.08 14.32 -3.26
CA SER A 47 3.34 14.07 -4.69
C SER A 47 4.75 14.49 -5.07
N ARG A 48 5.17 15.69 -4.67
CA ARG A 48 6.54 16.20 -4.90
C ARG A 48 7.59 15.38 -4.18
N ALA A 49 7.34 15.03 -2.91
CA ALA A 49 8.26 14.24 -2.10
C ALA A 49 8.49 12.84 -2.69
N LEU A 50 7.42 12.13 -3.04
CA LEU A 50 7.51 10.80 -3.66
C LEU A 50 8.19 10.87 -5.04
N LYS A 51 7.83 11.84 -5.88
CA LYS A 51 8.45 12.04 -7.19
C LYS A 51 9.94 12.32 -7.08
N TYR A 52 10.34 13.18 -6.13
CA TYR A 52 11.75 13.44 -5.83
C TYR A 52 12.51 12.19 -5.38
N CYS A 53 11.96 11.44 -4.42
CA CYS A 53 12.58 10.23 -3.91
C CYS A 53 12.70 9.13 -4.98
N ASN A 54 11.68 8.95 -5.83
CA ASN A 54 11.74 8.04 -6.98
C ASN A 54 12.83 8.44 -7.98
N GLY A 55 12.98 9.72 -8.23
CA GLY A 55 14.07 10.24 -9.08
C GLY A 55 15.46 9.99 -8.49
N MET A 56 15.61 10.10 -7.18
CA MET A 56 16.85 9.74 -6.48
C MET A 56 17.17 8.25 -6.58
N GLU A 57 16.18 7.39 -6.34
CA GLU A 57 16.32 5.94 -6.43
C GLU A 57 16.71 5.50 -7.84
N ALA A 58 16.09 6.09 -8.85
CA ALA A 58 16.40 5.87 -10.25
C ALA A 58 17.76 6.46 -10.69
N LYS A 59 18.52 7.11 -9.78
CA LYS A 59 19.76 7.83 -10.08
C LYS A 59 19.58 8.84 -11.20
N GLY A 60 18.46 9.57 -11.17
CA GLY A 60 18.11 10.58 -12.17
C GLY A 60 19.20 11.62 -12.38
N SER A 61 19.33 12.06 -13.61
CA SER A 61 20.30 13.07 -14.03
C SER A 61 19.91 14.50 -13.57
N GLU A 62 20.81 15.43 -13.69
CA GLU A 62 20.52 16.85 -13.47
C GLU A 62 19.40 17.36 -14.40
N LYS A 63 19.34 16.85 -15.64
CA LYS A 63 18.26 17.15 -16.59
C LYS A 63 16.90 16.66 -16.10
N ASP A 64 16.85 15.47 -15.48
CA ASP A 64 15.62 14.93 -14.91
C ASP A 64 15.16 15.76 -13.71
N SER A 65 16.11 16.21 -12.88
CA SER A 65 15.81 17.13 -11.77
C SER A 65 15.21 18.46 -12.27
N LEU A 66 15.77 19.02 -13.33
CA LEU A 66 15.30 20.28 -13.91
C LEU A 66 13.91 20.11 -14.54
N LYS A 67 13.66 18.97 -15.20
CA LYS A 67 12.33 18.65 -15.74
C LYS A 67 11.29 18.58 -14.64
N MET A 68 11.59 17.87 -13.56
CA MET A 68 10.70 17.78 -12.39
C MET A 68 10.41 19.17 -11.78
N TYR A 69 11.43 20.01 -11.65
CA TYR A 69 11.29 21.37 -11.16
C TYR A 69 10.34 22.21 -12.04
N ASN A 70 10.53 22.19 -13.36
CA ASN A 70 9.68 22.93 -14.28
C ASN A 70 8.23 22.48 -14.22
N GLU A 71 7.98 21.18 -14.13
CA GLU A 71 6.62 20.64 -13.95
C GLU A 71 5.94 21.15 -12.67
N PHE A 72 6.71 21.37 -11.59
CA PHE A 72 6.17 21.93 -10.35
C PHE A 72 5.87 23.42 -10.46
N GLU A 73 6.71 24.18 -11.13
CA GLU A 73 6.50 25.62 -11.36
C GLU A 73 5.29 25.87 -12.27
N ASP A 74 5.16 25.12 -13.37
CA ASP A 74 4.06 25.25 -14.33
C ASP A 74 2.69 24.98 -13.70
N ASN A 75 2.62 24.12 -12.69
CA ASN A 75 1.38 23.80 -11.98
C ASN A 75 1.12 24.66 -10.73
N SER A 76 2.04 25.54 -10.36
CA SER A 76 1.99 26.27 -9.08
C SER A 76 0.85 27.27 -8.99
N ASP A 77 0.36 27.79 -10.12
CA ASP A 77 -0.69 28.82 -10.14
C ASP A 77 -2.11 28.26 -9.94
N ALA A 78 -2.29 26.96 -10.20
CA ALA A 78 -3.57 26.26 -9.96
C ALA A 78 -3.70 25.66 -8.56
N TRP A 79 -2.69 25.82 -7.71
CA TRP A 79 -2.61 25.16 -6.42
C TRP A 79 -2.88 26.13 -5.26
N ASP A 80 -3.82 25.73 -4.39
CA ASP A 80 -4.14 26.46 -3.17
C ASP A 80 -3.42 25.82 -1.97
N GLU A 81 -2.36 26.49 -1.49
CA GLU A 81 -1.55 26.03 -0.36
C GLU A 81 -2.37 25.88 0.95
N ALA A 82 -3.33 26.78 1.19
CA ALA A 82 -4.09 26.77 2.43
C ALA A 82 -5.01 25.54 2.48
N LEU A 83 -5.70 25.28 1.37
CA LEU A 83 -6.56 24.11 1.20
C LEU A 83 -5.75 22.82 1.29
N ASP A 84 -4.61 22.74 0.61
CA ASP A 84 -3.77 21.54 0.59
C ASP A 84 -3.24 21.19 1.99
N LYS A 85 -2.82 22.18 2.78
CA LYS A 85 -2.43 22.00 4.18
C LYS A 85 -3.57 21.47 5.05
N GLU A 86 -4.77 22.03 4.87
CA GLU A 86 -5.93 21.61 5.65
C GLU A 86 -6.30 20.17 5.33
N VAL A 87 -6.44 19.84 4.05
CA VAL A 87 -6.72 18.48 3.57
C VAL A 87 -5.67 17.50 4.10
N PHE A 88 -4.38 17.81 3.94
CA PHE A 88 -3.31 16.93 4.40
C PHE A 88 -3.34 16.71 5.92
N SER A 89 -3.63 17.74 6.69
CA SER A 89 -3.74 17.64 8.14
C SER A 89 -4.87 16.70 8.59
N VAL A 90 -6.03 16.81 7.93
CA VAL A 90 -7.19 15.95 8.18
C VAL A 90 -6.91 14.51 7.77
N LEU A 91 -6.28 14.29 6.60
CA LEU A 91 -5.93 12.96 6.12
C LEU A 91 -4.92 12.26 7.04
N LEU A 92 -3.90 12.98 7.52
CA LEU A 92 -2.95 12.43 8.49
C LEU A 92 -3.64 12.03 9.80
N GLN A 93 -4.56 12.84 10.29
CA GLN A 93 -5.32 12.53 11.49
C GLN A 93 -6.20 11.30 11.27
N ASN A 94 -6.95 11.27 10.16
CA ASN A 94 -7.81 10.15 9.79
C ASN A 94 -7.03 8.83 9.64
N TYR A 95 -5.86 8.87 8.97
CA TYR A 95 -4.98 7.72 8.85
C TYR A 95 -4.59 7.17 10.22
N ARG A 96 -4.18 8.05 11.14
CA ARG A 96 -3.77 7.70 12.49
C ARG A 96 -4.89 7.06 13.32
N GLU A 97 -6.12 7.52 13.13
CA GLU A 97 -7.29 7.05 13.90
C GLU A 97 -7.79 5.68 13.44
N HIS A 98 -7.63 5.36 12.15
CA HIS A 98 -8.23 4.17 11.53
C HIS A 98 -7.23 3.06 11.20
N VAL A 99 -5.93 3.33 11.29
CA VAL A 99 -4.87 2.35 11.05
C VAL A 99 -4.20 1.95 12.36
N ASP A 100 -4.02 0.65 12.57
CA ASP A 100 -3.33 0.13 13.75
C ASP A 100 -1.91 0.72 13.84
N LYS A 101 -1.50 1.03 15.06
CA LYS A 101 -0.20 1.68 15.34
C LYS A 101 1.00 0.94 14.76
N GLN A 102 0.95 -0.38 14.70
CA GLN A 102 2.02 -1.20 14.12
C GLN A 102 2.19 -1.00 12.62
N TYR A 103 1.16 -0.51 11.93
CA TYR A 103 1.17 -0.24 10.49
C TYR A 103 1.32 1.25 10.16
N LEU A 104 1.60 2.11 11.12
CA LEU A 104 1.86 3.52 10.85
C LEU A 104 3.27 3.72 10.27
N PRO A 105 3.44 4.55 9.22
CA PRO A 105 4.76 4.97 8.74
C PRO A 105 5.61 5.64 9.83
N SER A 106 6.92 5.50 9.73
CA SER A 106 7.87 5.93 10.77
C SER A 106 7.83 7.43 11.08
N PHE A 107 7.38 8.28 10.16
CA PHE A 107 7.28 9.72 10.40
C PHE A 107 6.26 10.08 11.50
N TYR A 108 5.27 9.21 11.81
CA TYR A 108 4.36 9.42 12.93
C TYR A 108 5.11 9.47 14.28
N THR A 109 6.23 8.77 14.40
CA THR A 109 7.11 8.92 15.57
C THR A 109 7.65 10.35 15.71
N THR A 110 7.89 11.03 14.58
CA THR A 110 8.32 12.43 14.59
C THR A 110 7.17 13.36 15.01
N ILE A 111 5.96 13.09 14.55
CA ILE A 111 4.76 13.83 14.96
C ILE A 111 4.57 13.71 16.47
N ASP A 112 4.69 12.50 17.01
CA ASP A 112 4.52 12.25 18.45
C ASP A 112 5.58 12.94 19.29
N LYS A 113 6.86 12.79 18.93
CA LYS A 113 7.98 13.31 19.72
C LYS A 113 8.16 14.82 19.61
N LYS A 114 8.04 15.38 18.40
CA LYS A 114 8.34 16.81 18.16
C LYS A 114 7.10 17.71 18.19
N PHE A 115 5.95 17.17 17.81
CA PHE A 115 4.70 17.93 17.67
C PHE A 115 3.61 17.49 18.66
N LYS A 116 3.95 16.63 19.63
CA LYS A 116 3.00 16.12 20.66
C LYS A 116 1.73 15.52 20.06
N GLY A 117 1.86 14.85 18.93
CA GLY A 117 0.76 14.23 18.23
C GLY A 117 -0.07 15.16 17.33
N ASN A 118 0.28 16.45 17.23
CA ASN A 118 -0.45 17.43 16.45
C ASN A 118 -0.06 17.35 14.96
N CYS A 119 -0.92 16.72 14.14
CA CYS A 119 -0.72 16.57 12.69
C CYS A 119 -0.71 17.93 11.97
N LYS A 120 -1.56 18.88 12.37
CA LYS A 120 -1.60 20.21 11.75
C LYS A 120 -0.30 20.98 11.94
N ALA A 121 0.24 20.97 13.15
CA ALA A 121 1.53 21.62 13.43
C ALA A 121 2.70 20.98 12.65
N TYR A 122 2.63 19.66 12.44
CA TYR A 122 3.60 18.96 11.61
C TYR A 122 3.48 19.35 10.13
N VAL A 123 2.28 19.43 9.59
CA VAL A 123 2.03 19.87 8.21
C VAL A 123 2.50 21.31 8.01
N ASP A 124 2.14 22.24 8.89
CA ASP A 124 2.62 23.63 8.83
C ASP A 124 4.15 23.71 8.84
N TYR A 125 4.80 22.88 9.65
CA TYR A 125 6.26 22.79 9.68
C TYR A 125 6.83 22.30 8.34
N LEU A 126 6.23 21.26 7.73
CA LEU A 126 6.67 20.71 6.46
C LEU A 126 6.60 21.76 5.34
N TYR A 127 5.46 22.43 5.19
CA TYR A 127 5.26 23.44 4.14
C TYR A 127 6.16 24.65 4.33
N LYS A 128 6.40 25.07 5.56
CA LYS A 128 7.29 26.20 5.88
C LYS A 128 8.77 25.88 5.63
N LYS A 129 9.20 24.65 5.89
CA LYS A 129 10.63 24.30 5.95
C LYS A 129 11.13 23.53 4.73
N SER A 130 10.27 22.76 4.06
CA SER A 130 10.70 21.96 2.93
C SER A 130 11.05 22.82 1.72
N ILE A 131 12.18 22.48 1.10
CA ILE A 131 12.57 23.06 -0.19
C ILE A 131 11.59 22.70 -1.30
N LEU A 132 10.89 21.57 -1.18
CA LEU A 132 9.91 21.10 -2.17
C LEU A 132 8.72 22.06 -2.33
N MET A 133 8.44 22.88 -1.33
CA MET A 133 7.32 23.83 -1.32
C MET A 133 7.73 25.27 -1.60
N LYS A 134 9.01 25.51 -1.86
CA LYS A 134 9.51 26.87 -2.15
C LYS A 134 9.48 27.16 -3.64
N LYS A 135 8.67 28.17 -4.04
CA LYS A 135 8.66 28.69 -5.42
C LYS A 135 10.06 29.15 -5.81
N GLY A 136 10.47 28.89 -7.04
CA GLY A 136 11.78 29.29 -7.58
C GLY A 136 12.98 28.52 -7.02
N ALA A 137 12.79 27.58 -6.11
CA ALA A 137 13.90 26.81 -5.56
C ALA A 137 14.30 25.67 -6.51
N LYS A 138 15.43 25.79 -7.17
CA LYS A 138 15.99 24.70 -7.98
C LYS A 138 16.37 23.53 -7.09
N ILE A 139 15.74 22.39 -7.34
CA ILE A 139 15.92 21.16 -6.57
C ILE A 139 16.70 20.18 -7.44
N TYR A 140 17.88 19.78 -6.96
CA TYR A 140 18.72 18.80 -7.65
C TYR A 140 18.76 17.50 -6.87
N PHE A 141 18.66 16.38 -7.56
CA PHE A 141 18.87 15.07 -6.97
C PHE A 141 20.28 14.96 -6.38
N ASN A 142 20.38 14.29 -5.25
CA ASN A 142 21.65 13.99 -4.58
C ASN A 142 22.54 15.20 -4.23
N LYS A 143 21.97 16.41 -4.16
CA LYS A 143 22.71 17.56 -3.65
C LYS A 143 22.95 17.37 -2.15
N LYS A 144 24.20 17.54 -1.73
CA LYS A 144 24.59 17.41 -0.31
C LYS A 144 23.73 18.31 0.58
N GLY A 145 23.08 17.70 1.58
CA GLY A 145 22.22 18.40 2.55
C GLY A 145 20.72 18.32 2.25
N THR A 146 20.30 17.87 1.05
CA THR A 146 18.88 17.69 0.74
C THR A 146 18.27 16.53 1.52
N GLU A 147 19.07 15.56 1.93
CA GLU A 147 18.66 14.45 2.78
C GLU A 147 18.12 14.89 4.15
N LYS A 148 18.40 16.12 4.60
CA LYS A 148 17.90 16.70 5.87
C LYS A 148 16.62 17.49 5.71
N ASP A 149 16.14 17.67 4.47
CA ASP A 149 14.90 18.38 4.21
C ASP A 149 13.69 17.59 4.75
N PRO A 150 12.77 18.22 5.50
CA PRO A 150 11.68 17.50 6.15
C PRO A 150 10.66 16.90 5.16
N GLY A 151 10.44 17.50 4.00
CA GLY A 151 9.58 16.94 2.96
C GLY A 151 10.24 15.74 2.28
N ILE A 152 11.55 15.80 2.04
CA ILE A 152 12.31 14.65 1.50
C ILE A 152 12.35 13.51 2.53
N GLN A 153 12.54 13.79 3.81
CA GLN A 153 12.47 12.80 4.89
C GLN A 153 11.08 12.15 4.96
N LEU A 154 10.01 12.90 4.76
CA LEU A 154 8.66 12.35 4.63
C LEU A 154 8.60 11.39 3.44
N GLY A 155 9.03 11.80 2.26
CA GLY A 155 9.06 10.97 1.05
C GLY A 155 9.82 9.66 1.24
N LEU A 156 11.01 9.71 1.83
CA LEU A 156 11.81 8.52 2.14
C LEU A 156 11.11 7.58 3.12
N SER A 157 10.43 8.12 4.14
CA SER A 157 9.64 7.33 5.08
C SER A 157 8.45 6.65 4.39
N LEU A 158 7.79 7.34 3.44
CA LEU A 158 6.68 6.80 2.67
C LEU A 158 7.13 5.70 1.69
N GLN A 159 8.26 5.89 1.00
CA GLN A 159 8.84 4.86 0.13
C GLN A 159 9.25 3.61 0.91
N LYS A 160 9.93 3.81 2.04
CA LYS A 160 10.33 2.69 2.89
C LYS A 160 9.12 1.91 3.37
N TYR A 161 8.09 2.59 3.85
CA TYR A 161 6.84 1.95 4.27
C TYR A 161 6.24 1.11 3.13
N LEU A 162 6.19 1.66 1.91
CA LEU A 162 5.64 0.96 0.75
C LEU A 162 6.44 -0.29 0.41
N ALA A 163 7.76 -0.23 0.47
CA ALA A 163 8.64 -1.37 0.24
C ALA A 163 8.42 -2.47 1.30
N ASP A 164 8.39 -2.08 2.59
CA ASP A 164 8.17 -2.99 3.71
C ASP A 164 6.79 -3.67 3.62
N GLN A 165 5.74 -2.94 3.21
CA GLN A 165 4.40 -3.51 3.01
C GLN A 165 4.35 -4.46 1.81
N LYS A 166 5.01 -4.12 0.72
CA LYS A 166 5.07 -4.98 -0.48
C LYS A 166 5.75 -6.33 -0.16
N GLU A 167 6.85 -6.30 0.56
CA GLU A 167 7.57 -7.51 0.99
C GLU A 167 6.70 -8.37 1.92
N ALA A 168 6.10 -7.76 2.95
CA ALA A 168 5.26 -8.45 3.90
C ALA A 168 4.00 -9.06 3.26
N LEU A 169 3.33 -8.32 2.35
CA LEU A 169 2.17 -8.81 1.62
C LEU A 169 2.55 -9.93 0.63
N GLY A 170 3.73 -9.88 0.02
CA GLY A 170 4.27 -10.96 -0.80
C GLY A 170 4.43 -12.26 0.00
N THR A 171 5.12 -12.20 1.13
CA THR A 171 5.32 -13.34 2.04
C THR A 171 4.01 -13.94 2.55
N LEU A 172 3.04 -13.08 2.90
CA LEU A 172 1.69 -13.52 3.30
C LEU A 172 0.96 -14.21 2.16
N SER A 173 1.03 -13.65 0.96
CA SER A 173 0.40 -14.23 -0.24
C SER A 173 0.95 -15.61 -0.56
N ASP A 174 2.26 -15.80 -0.48
CA ASP A 174 2.88 -17.11 -0.68
C ASP A 174 2.44 -18.12 0.39
N SER A 175 2.35 -17.68 1.64
CA SER A 175 1.89 -18.52 2.76
C SER A 175 0.43 -18.92 2.62
N ILE A 176 -0.43 -17.99 2.17
CA ILE A 176 -1.84 -18.25 1.89
C ILE A 176 -1.98 -19.22 0.71
N ALA A 177 -1.29 -18.96 -0.40
CA ALA A 177 -1.31 -19.81 -1.58
C ALA A 177 -0.90 -21.25 -1.26
N LEU A 178 0.06 -21.45 -0.35
CA LEU A 178 0.44 -22.79 0.11
C LEU A 178 -0.70 -23.49 0.86
N GLN A 179 -1.41 -22.79 1.74
CA GLN A 179 -2.56 -23.35 2.47
C GLN A 179 -3.74 -23.62 1.52
N GLU A 180 -4.01 -22.73 0.57
CA GLU A 180 -5.02 -22.94 -0.47
C GLU A 180 -4.71 -24.15 -1.34
N LYS A 181 -3.43 -24.35 -1.69
CA LYS A 181 -2.98 -25.54 -2.41
C LYS A 181 -3.28 -26.83 -1.62
N TYR A 182 -3.02 -26.84 -0.31
CA TYR A 182 -3.34 -27.99 0.53
C TYR A 182 -4.84 -28.18 0.66
N LEU A 183 -5.61 -27.12 0.77
CA LEU A 183 -7.09 -27.19 0.80
C LEU A 183 -7.63 -27.76 -0.51
N CYS A 184 -7.15 -27.29 -1.64
CA CYS A 184 -7.51 -27.82 -2.96
C CYS A 184 -7.17 -29.32 -3.08
N ALA A 185 -5.96 -29.72 -2.67
CA ALA A 185 -5.55 -31.11 -2.70
C ALA A 185 -6.43 -31.99 -1.80
N ALA A 186 -6.81 -31.51 -0.61
CA ALA A 186 -7.72 -32.23 0.29
C ALA A 186 -9.10 -32.39 -0.35
N ARG A 187 -9.63 -31.33 -0.98
CA ARG A 187 -10.92 -31.38 -1.66
C ARG A 187 -10.92 -32.36 -2.83
N LEU A 188 -9.92 -32.33 -3.69
CA LEU A 188 -9.79 -33.27 -4.81
C LEU A 188 -9.73 -34.73 -4.31
N ARG A 189 -9.06 -34.97 -3.19
CA ARG A 189 -8.99 -36.31 -2.60
C ARG A 189 -10.32 -36.73 -1.96
N MET A 190 -11.06 -35.83 -1.38
CA MET A 190 -12.41 -36.10 -0.82
C MET A 190 -13.44 -36.42 -1.90
N GLU A 191 -13.27 -35.83 -3.07
CA GLU A 191 -14.19 -35.90 -4.21
C GLU A 191 -13.61 -36.81 -5.31
N GLU A 192 -12.75 -37.81 -4.97
CA GLU A 192 -12.01 -38.65 -5.92
C GLU A 192 -12.94 -39.39 -6.90
N ASP A 193 -14.16 -39.73 -6.45
CA ASP A 193 -15.18 -40.41 -7.25
C ASP A 193 -16.02 -39.45 -8.13
N MET A 194 -15.77 -38.15 -8.00
CA MET A 194 -16.50 -37.14 -8.76
C MET A 194 -15.70 -36.66 -9.98
N PRO A 195 -16.34 -36.29 -11.10
CA PRO A 195 -15.63 -35.76 -12.26
C PRO A 195 -15.04 -34.37 -11.93
N HIS A 196 -13.75 -34.24 -12.09
CA HIS A 196 -13.04 -32.97 -11.95
C HIS A 196 -12.63 -32.46 -13.32
N TYR A 197 -12.85 -31.15 -13.53
CA TYR A 197 -12.42 -30.48 -14.75
C TYR A 197 -11.09 -29.77 -14.51
N SER A 198 -10.19 -29.85 -15.48
CA SER A 198 -8.94 -29.10 -15.45
C SER A 198 -9.19 -27.59 -15.43
N ASP A 199 -8.32 -26.82 -14.82
CA ASP A 199 -8.34 -25.38 -14.89
C ASP A 199 -8.16 -24.87 -16.34
N ALA A 200 -8.42 -23.58 -16.59
CA ALA A 200 -8.31 -22.99 -17.91
C ALA A 200 -6.87 -23.11 -18.47
N ASN A 201 -6.72 -23.89 -19.53
CA ASN A 201 -5.45 -24.19 -20.16
C ASN A 201 -5.41 -23.84 -21.66
N MET A 202 -6.23 -22.87 -22.08
CA MET A 202 -6.42 -22.45 -23.48
C MET A 202 -7.02 -23.52 -24.42
N THR A 203 -7.49 -24.63 -23.89
CA THR A 203 -8.27 -25.61 -24.69
C THR A 203 -9.72 -25.12 -24.83
N MET A 204 -10.33 -25.49 -25.96
CA MET A 204 -11.72 -25.15 -26.20
C MET A 204 -12.63 -25.87 -25.19
N ARG A 205 -13.54 -25.13 -24.56
CA ARG A 205 -14.51 -25.65 -23.59
C ARG A 205 -15.90 -25.36 -24.12
N LEU A 206 -16.77 -26.36 -24.07
CA LEU A 206 -18.19 -26.23 -24.40
C LEU A 206 -18.99 -26.14 -23.08
N SER A 207 -19.71 -25.04 -22.89
CA SER A 207 -20.73 -24.91 -21.85
C SER A 207 -22.10 -25.11 -22.44
N TYR A 208 -22.87 -26.03 -21.86
CA TYR A 208 -24.25 -26.27 -22.29
C TYR A 208 -25.14 -26.49 -21.07
N GLY A 209 -26.44 -26.25 -21.23
CA GLY A 209 -27.40 -26.44 -20.15
C GLY A 209 -28.83 -26.28 -20.71
N ARG A 210 -29.79 -26.56 -19.84
CA ARG A 210 -31.19 -26.28 -20.14
C ARG A 210 -31.58 -24.95 -19.50
N VAL A 211 -32.38 -24.17 -20.26
CA VAL A 211 -32.96 -22.96 -19.68
C VAL A 211 -34.06 -23.38 -18.71
N GLY A 212 -33.98 -22.92 -17.50
CA GLY A 212 -34.95 -23.17 -16.45
C GLY A 212 -35.12 -21.97 -15.54
N GLY A 213 -36.20 -21.93 -14.82
CA GLY A 213 -36.42 -20.95 -13.76
C GLY A 213 -35.70 -21.37 -12.47
N PHE A 214 -35.37 -20.40 -11.65
CA PHE A 214 -34.95 -20.62 -10.27
C PHE A 214 -35.80 -19.75 -9.34
N THR A 215 -36.07 -20.28 -8.16
CA THR A 215 -36.78 -19.52 -7.13
C THR A 215 -35.71 -18.85 -6.26
N MET A 216 -35.70 -17.52 -6.23
CA MET A 216 -34.94 -16.79 -5.21
C MET A 216 -35.70 -16.94 -3.88
N ASN A 217 -34.97 -17.25 -2.82
CA ASN A 217 -35.53 -17.21 -1.47
C ASN A 217 -35.98 -15.77 -1.20
N GLY A 218 -37.28 -15.56 -1.26
CA GLY A 218 -38.02 -14.40 -0.80
C GLY A 218 -38.60 -14.68 0.54
#